data_23eae9f01403fdb43bc03da65b56bebf
#
_entry.id   23eae9f01403fdb43bc03da65b56bebf
#
_cell.length_a   1.000
_cell.length_b   1.000
_cell.length_c   1.000
_cell.angle_alpha   90.00
_cell.angle_beta   90.00
_cell.angle_gamma   90.00
#
_symmetry.space_group_name_H-M   'P 1'
#
loop_
_entity.id
_entity.type
_entity.pdbx_description
1 polymer ?
#
loop_
_entity_poly.entity_id
_entity_poly.type
_entity_poly.pdbx_seq_one_letter_code
_entity_poly.pdbx_strand_id
1 'polypeptide(L)'
;MSRSLALLADIGGTHARFALADTTLPAPLMEDSIRQFEGAGFASLVDAAKHYLMQVETGTDRIEQGVFAVAGRVDGDHARITNHPWQISRTDTLAALELQDLHLVNDFAAQAMAVRLLTDADLASLGGLPRATGDRTERTYAVLGPGTGLGVSALIVRNGCSHVLETESPGTNHRR
;
A
#
# COMPACT_ATOMS: atom_id res chain seq x y z
N MET A 1 11.79 -4.58 -25.17
CA MET A 1 11.77 -5.42 -23.96
C MET A 1 10.36 -5.28 -23.38
N SER A 2 9.69 -6.36 -23.03
CA SER A 2 8.38 -6.33 -22.37
C SER A 2 8.58 -5.81 -20.96
N ARG A 3 7.75 -4.85 -20.52
CA ARG A 3 7.71 -4.37 -19.15
C ARG A 3 6.97 -5.38 -18.28
N SER A 4 7.33 -5.50 -17.03
CA SER A 4 6.56 -6.24 -16.03
C SER A 4 5.80 -5.24 -15.17
N LEU A 5 4.51 -5.08 -15.45
CA LEU A 5 3.69 -4.10 -14.78
C LEU A 5 2.99 -4.68 -13.55
N ALA A 6 2.94 -3.88 -12.50
CA ALA A 6 2.14 -4.13 -11.31
C ALA A 6 1.11 -3.02 -11.11
N LEU A 7 -0.08 -3.39 -10.67
CA LEU A 7 -1.13 -2.47 -10.24
C LEU A 7 -0.94 -2.13 -8.76
N LEU A 8 -0.78 -0.86 -8.46
CA LEU A 8 -0.72 -0.34 -7.10
C LEU A 8 -2.05 0.31 -6.74
N ALA A 9 -2.50 0.13 -5.51
CA ALA A 9 -3.66 0.83 -4.97
C ALA A 9 -3.41 1.29 -3.53
N ASP A 10 -3.86 2.51 -3.22
CA ASP A 10 -3.96 3.08 -1.88
C ASP A 10 -5.44 3.40 -1.61
N ILE A 11 -6.05 2.64 -0.70
CA ILE A 11 -7.51 2.57 -0.53
C ILE A 11 -7.87 3.07 0.85
N GLY A 12 -8.32 4.31 0.89
CA GLY A 12 -8.83 4.96 2.10
C GLY A 12 -10.35 4.88 2.24
N GLY A 13 -10.86 5.45 3.33
CA GLY A 13 -12.31 5.50 3.61
C GLY A 13 -13.11 6.42 2.67
N THR A 14 -12.46 7.32 1.94
CA THR A 14 -13.12 8.28 1.04
C THR A 14 -12.64 8.17 -0.39
N HIS A 15 -11.35 7.93 -0.57
CA HIS A 15 -10.70 7.91 -1.89
C HIS A 15 -9.97 6.59 -2.11
N ALA A 16 -9.93 6.18 -3.37
CA ALA A 16 -9.05 5.13 -3.87
C ALA A 16 -8.09 5.76 -4.88
N ARG A 17 -6.80 5.54 -4.66
CA ARG A 17 -5.73 6.01 -5.54
C ARG A 17 -5.08 4.82 -6.20
N PHE A 18 -4.90 4.88 -7.52
CA PHE A 18 -4.26 3.82 -8.29
C PHE A 18 -3.04 4.34 -9.04
N ALA A 19 -2.09 3.46 -9.29
CA ALA A 19 -0.93 3.71 -10.11
C ALA A 19 -0.43 2.41 -10.75
N LEU A 20 0.40 2.53 -11.79
CA LEU A 20 1.19 1.43 -12.32
C LEU A 20 2.63 1.52 -11.83
N ALA A 21 3.26 0.37 -11.72
CA ALA A 21 4.69 0.25 -11.46
C ALA A 21 5.34 -0.68 -12.49
N ASP A 22 6.47 -0.26 -13.04
CA ASP A 22 7.33 -1.13 -13.85
C ASP A 22 8.36 -1.79 -12.91
N THR A 23 8.13 -3.06 -12.59
CA THR A 23 8.95 -3.81 -11.62
C THR A 23 10.35 -4.15 -12.16
N THR A 24 10.64 -3.84 -13.41
CA THR A 24 11.98 -4.00 -13.99
C THR A 24 12.90 -2.83 -13.69
N LEU A 25 12.35 -1.72 -13.15
CA LEU A 25 13.07 -0.48 -12.88
C LEU A 25 13.43 -0.34 -11.39
N PRO A 26 14.58 0.27 -11.05
CA PRO A 26 14.92 0.60 -9.66
C PRO A 26 13.96 1.58 -8.98
N ALA A 27 13.37 2.51 -9.75
CA ALA A 27 12.29 3.39 -9.35
C ALA A 27 11.03 2.97 -10.12
N PRO A 28 10.23 2.04 -9.59
CA PRO A 28 9.19 1.37 -10.37
C PRO A 28 7.94 2.21 -10.59
N LEU A 29 7.64 3.20 -9.75
CA LEU A 29 6.41 3.98 -9.83
C LEU A 29 6.34 4.80 -11.12
N MET A 30 5.27 4.61 -11.87
CA MET A 30 4.94 5.40 -13.05
C MET A 30 4.07 6.58 -12.65
N GLU A 31 4.69 7.72 -12.33
CA GLU A 31 4.00 8.90 -11.78
C GLU A 31 2.86 9.40 -12.67
N ASP A 32 3.05 9.37 -13.99
CA ASP A 32 2.03 9.80 -14.97
C ASP A 32 0.78 8.90 -14.98
N SER A 33 0.86 7.70 -14.38
CA SER A 33 -0.25 6.77 -14.26
C SER A 33 -1.12 7.02 -13.04
N ILE A 34 -0.70 7.86 -12.09
CA ILE A 34 -1.42 8.08 -10.83
C ILE A 34 -2.79 8.70 -11.11
N ARG A 35 -3.86 8.06 -10.60
CA ARG A 35 -5.23 8.59 -10.62
C ARG A 35 -5.87 8.40 -9.24
N GLN A 36 -6.73 9.35 -8.87
CA GLN A 36 -7.49 9.30 -7.63
C GLN A 36 -8.98 9.40 -7.95
N PHE A 37 -9.77 8.58 -7.27
CA PHE A 37 -11.22 8.52 -7.42
C PHE A 37 -11.90 8.61 -6.05
N GLU A 38 -13.10 9.15 -6.01
CA GLU A 38 -13.95 9.04 -4.84
C GLU A 38 -14.55 7.63 -4.76
N GLY A 39 -14.33 6.93 -3.64
CA GLY A 39 -14.81 5.57 -3.46
C GLY A 39 -16.34 5.44 -3.60
N ALA A 40 -17.09 6.44 -3.15
CA ALA A 40 -18.54 6.47 -3.26
C ALA A 40 -19.07 6.47 -4.73
N GLY A 41 -18.22 6.78 -5.70
CA GLY A 41 -18.56 6.72 -7.12
C GLY A 41 -18.61 5.31 -7.71
N PHE A 42 -18.23 4.28 -6.96
CA PHE A 42 -18.14 2.91 -7.45
C PHE A 42 -18.79 1.92 -6.49
N ALA A 43 -19.40 0.88 -7.06
CA ALA A 43 -20.06 -0.16 -6.27
C ALA A 43 -19.03 -1.05 -5.53
N SER A 44 -17.83 -1.21 -6.08
CA SER A 44 -16.77 -2.04 -5.51
C SER A 44 -15.38 -1.50 -5.84
N LEU A 45 -14.37 -1.98 -5.12
CA LEU A 45 -12.95 -1.76 -5.46
C LEU A 45 -12.63 -2.25 -6.87
N VAL A 46 -13.17 -3.40 -7.26
CA VAL A 46 -12.95 -3.99 -8.59
C VAL A 46 -13.47 -3.07 -9.70
N ASP A 47 -14.64 -2.45 -9.48
CA ASP A 47 -15.20 -1.50 -10.46
C ASP A 47 -14.32 -0.26 -10.60
N ALA A 48 -13.83 0.27 -9.48
CA ALA A 48 -12.90 1.40 -9.48
C ALA A 48 -11.58 1.05 -10.19
N ALA A 49 -11.02 -0.13 -9.90
CA ALA A 49 -9.78 -0.60 -10.54
C ALA A 49 -9.95 -0.82 -12.04
N LYS A 50 -11.05 -1.43 -12.48
CA LYS A 50 -11.38 -1.59 -13.91
C LYS A 50 -11.53 -0.24 -14.60
N HIS A 51 -12.22 0.70 -13.96
CA HIS A 51 -12.35 2.05 -14.48
C HIS A 51 -11.00 2.75 -14.64
N TYR A 52 -10.10 2.60 -13.65
CA TYR A 52 -8.73 3.08 -13.74
C TYR A 52 -7.97 2.46 -14.92
N LEU A 53 -8.03 1.14 -15.06
CA LEU A 53 -7.32 0.41 -16.11
C LEU A 53 -7.78 0.80 -17.53
N MET A 54 -9.02 1.26 -17.69
CA MET A 54 -9.51 1.82 -18.96
C MET A 54 -8.94 3.21 -19.29
N GLN A 55 -8.40 3.92 -18.30
CA GLN A 55 -7.86 5.27 -18.46
C GLN A 55 -6.36 5.33 -18.65
N VAL A 56 -5.67 4.23 -18.39
CA VAL A 56 -4.21 4.17 -18.50
C VAL A 56 -3.80 3.33 -19.70
N GLU A 57 -2.79 3.81 -20.41
CA GLU A 57 -2.25 3.11 -21.57
C GLU A 57 -1.19 2.10 -21.10
N THR A 58 -1.51 0.83 -21.16
CA THR A 58 -0.55 -0.26 -20.91
C THR A 58 0.11 -0.78 -22.18
N GLY A 59 -0.40 -0.38 -23.34
CA GLY A 59 0.04 -0.91 -24.62
C GLY A 59 -0.25 -2.42 -24.75
N THR A 60 0.79 -3.20 -25.02
CA THR A 60 0.72 -4.67 -25.06
C THR A 60 1.19 -5.33 -23.78
N ASP A 61 1.64 -4.54 -22.80
CA ASP A 61 2.17 -5.04 -21.53
C ASP A 61 1.04 -5.54 -20.64
N ARG A 62 1.25 -6.68 -20.00
CA ARG A 62 0.28 -7.28 -19.08
C ARG A 62 0.57 -6.84 -17.65
N ILE A 63 -0.51 -6.60 -16.91
CA ILE A 63 -0.46 -6.37 -15.47
C ILE A 63 -0.74 -7.71 -14.83
N GLU A 64 0.26 -8.31 -14.21
CA GLU A 64 0.15 -9.65 -13.63
C GLU A 64 0.14 -9.63 -12.10
N GLN A 65 0.58 -8.55 -11.50
CA GLN A 65 0.72 -8.41 -10.06
C GLN A 65 -0.03 -7.20 -9.54
N GLY A 66 -0.48 -7.28 -8.29
CA GLY A 66 -1.11 -6.17 -7.57
C GLY A 66 -0.59 -6.04 -6.15
N VAL A 67 -0.46 -4.79 -5.67
CA VAL A 67 -0.21 -4.47 -4.26
C VAL A 67 -1.18 -3.39 -3.84
N PHE A 68 -2.12 -3.75 -2.94
CA PHE A 68 -3.17 -2.85 -2.48
C PHE A 68 -3.00 -2.55 -1.00
N ALA A 69 -2.69 -1.31 -0.69
CA ALA A 69 -2.67 -0.76 0.66
C ALA A 69 -4.08 -0.36 1.06
N VAL A 70 -4.57 -0.85 2.19
CA VAL A 70 -5.95 -0.65 2.64
C VAL A 70 -5.95 0.02 4.00
N ALA A 71 -6.67 1.14 4.12
CA ALA A 71 -6.89 1.84 5.39
C ALA A 71 -7.89 1.05 6.25
N GLY A 72 -7.41 0.00 6.88
CA GLY A 72 -8.20 -0.89 7.69
C GLY A 72 -7.52 -2.23 7.95
N ARG A 73 -8.31 -3.16 8.48
CA ARG A 73 -7.80 -4.48 8.85
C ARG A 73 -7.67 -5.38 7.62
N VAL A 74 -6.51 -6.00 7.48
CA VAL A 74 -6.24 -7.08 6.54
C VAL A 74 -6.14 -8.39 7.32
N ASP A 75 -6.90 -9.41 6.92
CA ASP A 75 -6.97 -10.71 7.59
C ASP A 75 -7.01 -11.83 6.53
N GLY A 76 -5.84 -12.34 6.21
CA GLY A 76 -5.67 -13.36 5.19
C GLY A 76 -6.16 -12.93 3.82
N ASP A 77 -7.24 -13.57 3.33
CA ASP A 77 -7.86 -13.28 2.02
C ASP A 77 -8.75 -12.03 2.02
N HIS A 78 -9.03 -11.44 3.17
CA HIS A 78 -10.01 -10.37 3.28
C HIS A 78 -9.40 -9.09 3.84
N ALA A 79 -9.89 -7.95 3.32
CA ALA A 79 -9.65 -6.64 3.92
C ALA A 79 -10.96 -5.87 4.08
N ARG A 80 -11.04 -5.12 5.17
CA ARG A 80 -12.16 -4.21 5.46
C ARG A 80 -11.64 -2.81 5.63
N ILE A 81 -12.22 -1.89 4.88
CA ILE A 81 -11.88 -0.47 4.97
C ILE A 81 -12.65 0.15 6.13
N THR A 82 -11.96 0.90 6.96
CA THR A 82 -12.60 1.66 8.04
C THR A 82 -13.49 2.75 7.44
N ASN A 83 -14.78 2.76 7.83
CA ASN A 83 -15.78 3.73 7.37
C ASN A 83 -16.10 3.70 5.86
N HIS A 84 -15.93 2.55 5.21
CA HIS A 84 -16.34 2.35 3.82
C HIS A 84 -17.04 1.00 3.64
N PRO A 85 -18.08 0.88 2.79
CA PRO A 85 -18.84 -0.35 2.64
C PRO A 85 -18.11 -1.46 1.87
N TRP A 86 -17.01 -1.15 1.17
CA TRP A 86 -16.31 -2.16 0.40
C TRP A 86 -15.72 -3.24 1.28
N GLN A 87 -16.00 -4.46 0.90
CA GLN A 87 -15.33 -5.66 1.41
C GLN A 87 -14.45 -6.19 0.29
N ILE A 88 -13.18 -6.36 0.58
CA ILE A 88 -12.18 -6.77 -0.39
C ILE A 88 -11.85 -8.23 -0.11
N SER A 89 -12.12 -9.10 -1.09
CA SER A 89 -11.61 -10.47 -1.13
C SER A 89 -10.41 -10.48 -2.09
N ARG A 90 -9.27 -10.97 -1.60
CA ARG A 90 -8.07 -11.12 -2.43
C ARG A 90 -8.35 -12.06 -3.60
N THR A 91 -8.94 -13.21 -3.32
CA THR A 91 -9.25 -14.24 -4.34
C THR A 91 -10.19 -13.69 -5.41
N ASP A 92 -11.29 -13.03 -5.03
CA ASP A 92 -12.25 -12.47 -5.99
C ASP A 92 -11.66 -11.32 -6.80
N THR A 93 -10.88 -10.45 -6.15
CA THR A 93 -10.22 -9.32 -6.80
C THR A 93 -9.18 -9.80 -7.80
N LEU A 94 -8.36 -10.79 -7.44
CA LEU A 94 -7.36 -11.41 -8.29
C LEU A 94 -8.01 -11.98 -9.56
N ALA A 95 -9.10 -12.76 -9.39
CA ALA A 95 -9.84 -13.33 -10.51
C ALA A 95 -10.50 -12.26 -11.40
N ALA A 96 -11.12 -11.24 -10.79
CA ALA A 96 -11.86 -10.20 -11.51
C ALA A 96 -10.95 -9.25 -12.30
N LEU A 97 -9.71 -9.05 -11.85
CA LEU A 97 -8.69 -8.21 -12.52
C LEU A 97 -7.70 -9.03 -13.35
N GLU A 98 -7.88 -10.35 -13.42
CA GLU A 98 -7.00 -11.29 -14.17
C GLU A 98 -5.53 -11.22 -13.74
N LEU A 99 -5.28 -10.95 -12.44
CA LEU A 99 -3.95 -10.91 -11.87
C LEU A 99 -3.47 -12.34 -11.53
N GLN A 100 -2.16 -12.56 -11.59
CA GLN A 100 -1.54 -13.81 -11.15
C GLN A 100 -1.25 -13.79 -9.64
N ASP A 101 -0.91 -12.61 -9.12
CA ASP A 101 -0.68 -12.42 -7.69
C ASP A 101 -1.23 -11.07 -7.22
N LEU A 102 -1.70 -11.04 -5.96
CA LEU A 102 -2.23 -9.84 -5.30
C LEU A 102 -1.86 -9.85 -3.83
N HIS A 103 -1.17 -8.81 -3.39
CA HIS A 103 -0.88 -8.57 -1.98
C HIS A 103 -1.83 -7.51 -1.42
N LEU A 104 -2.58 -7.87 -0.39
CA LEU A 104 -3.31 -6.91 0.45
C LEU A 104 -2.44 -6.58 1.65
N VAL A 105 -2.22 -5.31 1.93
CA VAL A 105 -1.43 -4.84 3.06
C VAL A 105 -2.17 -3.73 3.79
N ASN A 106 -1.94 -3.58 5.08
CA ASN A 106 -2.43 -2.42 5.80
C ASN A 106 -1.71 -1.15 5.32
N ASP A 107 -2.40 0.00 5.25
CA ASP A 107 -1.85 1.27 4.76
C ASP A 107 -0.64 1.75 5.57
N PHE A 108 -0.66 1.61 6.91
CA PHE A 108 0.48 1.95 7.76
C PHE A 108 1.65 0.97 7.62
N ALA A 109 1.38 -0.30 7.32
CA ALA A 109 2.41 -1.27 6.97
C ALA A 109 3.10 -0.87 5.65
N ALA A 110 2.32 -0.47 4.64
CA ALA A 110 2.86 0.05 3.39
C ALA A 110 3.69 1.33 3.59
N GLN A 111 3.20 2.28 4.40
CA GLN A 111 3.94 3.49 4.75
C GLN A 111 5.25 3.18 5.49
N ALA A 112 5.24 2.21 6.41
CA ALA A 112 6.45 1.80 7.10
C ALA A 112 7.50 1.24 6.13
N MET A 113 7.09 0.42 5.18
CA MET A 113 7.99 -0.08 4.13
C MET A 113 8.54 1.04 3.26
N ALA A 114 7.72 2.04 2.93
CA ALA A 114 8.10 3.19 2.10
C ALA A 114 9.19 4.07 2.76
N VAL A 115 9.36 4.03 4.08
CA VAL A 115 10.42 4.80 4.79
C VAL A 115 11.81 4.55 4.22
N ARG A 116 12.07 3.34 3.69
CA ARG A 116 13.35 3.01 3.08
C ARG A 116 13.60 3.69 1.73
N LEU A 117 12.54 4.11 1.06
CA LEU A 117 12.58 4.77 -0.25
C LEU A 117 12.74 6.29 -0.12
N LEU A 118 12.45 6.85 1.07
CA LEU A 118 12.50 8.29 1.30
C LEU A 118 13.95 8.80 1.28
N THR A 119 14.12 9.92 0.60
CA THR A 119 15.35 10.71 0.56
C THR A 119 15.26 11.89 1.53
N ASP A 120 16.36 12.63 1.68
CA ASP A 120 16.36 13.83 2.52
C ASP A 120 15.45 14.94 1.98
N ALA A 121 15.19 14.95 0.68
CA ALA A 121 14.27 15.89 0.04
C ALA A 121 12.80 15.64 0.40
N ASP A 122 12.46 14.39 0.75
CA ASP A 122 11.10 13.99 1.10
C ASP A 122 10.77 14.22 2.59
N LEU A 123 11.74 14.73 3.38
CA LEU A 123 11.65 14.76 4.82
C LEU A 123 11.84 16.17 5.37
N ALA A 124 10.93 16.59 6.25
CA ALA A 124 11.09 17.77 7.07
C ALA A 124 11.42 17.37 8.51
N SER A 125 12.41 18.02 9.12
CA SER A 125 12.74 17.79 10.53
C SER A 125 11.74 18.52 11.43
N LEU A 126 11.12 17.77 12.34
CA LEU A 126 10.26 18.33 13.39
C LEU A 126 11.02 18.24 14.72
N GLY A 127 11.38 19.39 15.27
CA GLY A 127 12.13 19.50 16.51
C GLY A 127 13.64 19.68 16.32
N GLY A 128 14.36 19.90 17.42
CA GLY A 128 15.78 20.27 17.43
C GLY A 128 16.77 19.11 17.55
N LEU A 129 16.30 17.87 17.49
CA LEU A 129 17.20 16.71 17.60
C LEU A 129 17.84 16.39 16.24
N PRO A 130 19.16 16.17 16.19
CA PRO A 130 19.81 15.73 14.97
C PRO A 130 19.25 14.41 14.49
N ARG A 131 19.10 14.27 13.17
CA ARG A 131 18.75 12.99 12.58
C ARG A 131 19.82 11.95 12.93
N ALA A 132 19.39 10.76 13.34
CA ALA A 132 20.32 9.67 13.58
C ALA A 132 21.11 9.36 12.30
N THR A 133 22.42 9.57 12.36
CA THR A 133 23.37 9.15 11.33
C THR A 133 23.83 7.74 11.64
N GLY A 134 24.10 6.92 10.63
CA GLY A 134 24.61 5.56 10.82
C GLY A 134 24.02 4.58 9.82
N ASP A 135 24.40 3.32 9.96
CA ASP A 135 24.05 2.27 9.04
C ASP A 135 22.51 2.06 8.97
N ARG A 136 21.98 2.13 7.75
CA ARG A 136 20.54 1.88 7.48
C ARG A 136 20.20 0.39 7.49
N THR A 137 21.17 -0.50 7.60
CA THR A 137 20.98 -1.96 7.63
C THR A 137 20.55 -2.49 9.00
N GLU A 138 20.71 -1.67 10.06
CA GLU A 138 20.40 -2.01 11.46
C GLU A 138 19.59 -0.87 12.09
N ARG A 139 18.30 -0.76 11.78
CA ARG A 139 17.46 0.33 12.30
C ARG A 139 16.05 -0.11 12.62
N THR A 140 15.44 0.61 13.56
CA THR A 140 14.00 0.57 13.81
C THR A 140 13.43 1.96 13.55
N TYR A 141 12.39 2.00 12.74
CA TYR A 141 11.63 3.21 12.44
C TYR A 141 10.23 3.06 13.05
N ALA A 142 9.76 4.09 13.74
CA ALA A 142 8.35 4.21 14.13
C ALA A 142 7.66 5.14 13.13
N VAL A 143 6.51 4.71 12.63
CA VAL A 143 5.68 5.48 11.70
C VAL A 143 4.38 5.82 12.41
N LEU A 144 4.08 7.11 12.49
CA LEU A 144 2.91 7.66 13.16
C LEU A 144 2.20 8.59 12.18
N GLY A 145 0.91 8.40 11.98
CA GLY A 145 0.10 9.23 11.09
C GLY A 145 -1.20 9.64 11.76
N PRO A 146 -1.37 10.93 12.10
CA PRO A 146 -2.65 11.44 12.54
C PRO A 146 -3.60 11.56 11.34
N GLY A 147 -4.77 10.94 11.44
CA GLY A 147 -5.84 10.99 10.47
C GLY A 147 -7.18 11.02 11.18
N THR A 148 -8.19 10.29 10.71
CA THR A 148 -9.44 10.05 11.44
C THR A 148 -9.17 9.36 12.79
N GLY A 149 -8.09 8.59 12.88
CA GLY A 149 -7.51 8.01 14.07
C GLY A 149 -5.99 8.18 14.06
N LEU A 150 -5.29 7.62 15.05
CA LEU A 150 -3.84 7.54 15.06
C LEU A 150 -3.41 6.19 14.45
N GLY A 151 -2.89 6.23 13.25
CA GLY A 151 -2.21 5.07 12.67
C GLY A 151 -0.79 4.96 13.21
N VAL A 152 -0.40 3.75 13.54
CA VAL A 152 0.94 3.44 14.07
C VAL A 152 1.45 2.18 13.42
N SER A 153 2.70 2.19 12.99
CA SER A 153 3.41 1.01 12.52
C SER A 153 4.90 1.13 12.86
N ALA A 154 5.63 0.06 12.75
CA ALA A 154 7.08 0.11 12.88
C ALA A 154 7.76 -0.75 11.80
N LEU A 155 8.91 -0.27 11.34
CA LEU A 155 9.78 -1.02 10.44
C LEU A 155 11.08 -1.37 11.19
N ILE A 156 11.37 -2.65 11.29
CA ILE A 156 12.62 -3.16 11.82
C ILE A 156 13.48 -3.61 10.65
N VAL A 157 14.65 -3.03 10.51
CA VAL A 157 15.65 -3.45 9.51
C VAL A 157 16.78 -4.17 10.25
N ARG A 158 17.06 -5.40 9.84
CA ARG A 158 18.14 -6.24 10.38
C ARG A 158 18.81 -7.00 9.24
N ASN A 159 20.14 -6.90 9.17
CA ASN A 159 20.93 -7.54 8.11
C ASN A 159 20.41 -7.21 6.69
N GLY A 160 19.92 -5.99 6.47
CA GLY A 160 19.33 -5.58 5.21
C GLY A 160 17.87 -6.06 4.96
N CYS A 161 17.37 -7.00 5.77
CA CYS A 161 15.98 -7.46 5.70
C CYS A 161 15.03 -6.51 6.44
N SER A 162 13.84 -6.32 5.91
CA SER A 162 12.79 -5.45 6.48
C SER A 162 11.67 -6.28 7.08
N HIS A 163 11.29 -5.95 8.32
CA HIS A 163 10.16 -6.55 9.02
C HIS A 163 9.23 -5.45 9.50
N VAL A 164 7.99 -5.46 9.05
CA VAL A 164 6.96 -4.52 9.48
C VAL A 164 6.24 -5.10 10.70
N LEU A 165 6.04 -4.27 11.71
CA LEU A 165 5.14 -4.56 12.83
C LEU A 165 3.84 -3.81 12.59
N GLU A 166 2.78 -4.55 12.30
CA GLU A 166 1.43 -4.03 12.23
C GLU A 166 0.85 -3.91 13.64
N THR A 167 0.29 -2.75 13.97
CA THR A 167 -0.27 -2.51 15.32
C THR A 167 -1.71 -2.99 15.46
N GLU A 168 -2.38 -3.29 14.37
CA GLU A 168 -3.69 -3.92 14.37
C GLU A 168 -3.56 -5.45 14.41
N SER A 169 -3.06 -5.99 15.52
CA SER A 169 -3.09 -7.43 15.78
C SER A 169 -4.54 -7.94 15.76
N PRO A 170 -4.79 -9.16 15.23
CA PRO A 170 -6.05 -9.84 15.43
C PRO A 170 -6.30 -9.93 16.95
N GLY A 171 -7.37 -9.30 17.40
CA GLY A 171 -7.73 -9.30 18.81
C GLY A 171 -7.71 -10.72 19.34
N THR A 172 -6.74 -11.03 20.17
CA THR A 172 -6.77 -12.21 21.02
C THR A 172 -8.00 -12.05 21.92
N ASN A 173 -9.08 -12.74 21.55
CA ASN A 173 -10.20 -12.96 22.43
C ASN A 173 -9.67 -13.72 23.65
N HIS A 174 -9.24 -12.98 24.67
CA HIS A 174 -9.12 -13.51 26.00
C HIS A 174 -10.55 -13.73 26.52
N ARG A 175 -11.09 -14.91 26.22
CA ARG A 175 -12.19 -15.44 27.03
C ARG A 175 -11.61 -15.70 28.42
N ARG A 176 -12.12 -14.96 29.41
CA ARG A 176 -12.06 -15.33 30.81
C ARG A 176 -13.03 -16.48 31.06
#